data_30952e93899f2a081460581b0c7cfd81
#
_entry.id   30952e93899f2a081460581b0c7cfd81
#
_cell.length_a   1.000
_cell.length_b   1.000
_cell.length_c   1.000
_cell.angle_alpha   90.00
_cell.angle_beta   90.00
_cell.angle_gamma   90.00
#
_symmetry.space_group_name_H-M   'P 1'
#
loop_
_entity.id
_entity.type
_entity.pdbx_description
1 polymer ?
#
loop_
_entity_poly.entity_id
_entity_poly.type
_entity_poly.pdbx_seq_one_letter_code
_entity_poly.pdbx_strand_id
1 'polypeptide(L)'
;MTFDDGALWYLVAGTRGGPTRLQIMLELLERPYNANQLTERLGLDYKTVRRHLEVLEENGLVRISKEKRYGELYHLSDYAREKVKVFEKILEKVRKE
;
A
#
# COMPACT_ATOMS: atom_id res chain seq x y z
N MET A 1 -19.35 -7.49 1.59
CA MET A 1 -18.20 -8.41 1.56
C MET A 1 -17.34 -8.19 2.80
N THR A 2 -16.99 -9.26 3.48
CA THR A 2 -16.15 -9.18 4.67
C THR A 2 -14.69 -9.43 4.26
N PHE A 3 -13.80 -8.52 4.61
CA PHE A 3 -12.36 -8.68 4.34
C PHE A 3 -11.74 -9.64 5.35
N ASP A 4 -10.80 -10.43 4.87
CA ASP A 4 -10.05 -11.37 5.70
C ASP A 4 -8.73 -10.73 6.14
N ASP A 5 -8.61 -10.38 7.41
CA ASP A 5 -7.39 -9.81 7.97
C ASP A 5 -6.19 -10.76 7.84
N GLY A 6 -6.45 -12.06 7.77
CA GLY A 6 -5.40 -13.04 7.53
C GLY A 6 -4.70 -12.84 6.20
N ALA A 7 -5.45 -12.50 5.14
CA ALA A 7 -4.85 -12.20 3.84
C ALA A 7 -3.96 -10.97 3.92
N LEU A 8 -4.41 -9.92 4.60
CA LEU A 8 -3.61 -8.72 4.79
C LEU A 8 -2.30 -9.01 5.53
N TRP A 9 -2.38 -9.73 6.65
CA TRP A 9 -1.20 -10.11 7.43
C TRP A 9 -0.22 -10.94 6.59
N TYR A 10 -0.75 -11.87 5.80
CA TYR A 10 0.09 -12.69 4.91
C TYR A 10 0.83 -11.82 3.91
N LEU A 11 0.13 -10.86 3.28
CA LEU A 11 0.71 -9.99 2.26
C LEU A 11 1.79 -9.05 2.80
N VAL A 12 1.68 -8.59 4.04
CA VAL A 12 2.62 -7.62 4.61
C VAL A 12 3.65 -8.23 5.55
N ALA A 13 3.39 -9.40 6.12
CA ALA A 13 4.28 -10.01 7.09
C ALA A 13 4.69 -11.44 6.75
N GLY A 14 3.92 -12.13 5.90
CA GLY A 14 4.15 -13.53 5.59
C GLY A 14 4.86 -13.80 4.27
N THR A 15 5.19 -12.78 3.50
CA THR A 15 5.84 -12.93 2.19
C THR A 15 7.06 -12.03 2.09
N ARG A 16 7.95 -12.36 1.15
CA ARG A 16 9.17 -11.59 0.92
C ARG A 16 8.87 -10.15 0.52
N GLY A 17 7.82 -9.94 -0.26
CA GLY A 17 7.44 -8.59 -0.73
C GLY A 17 6.65 -7.78 0.29
N GLY A 18 6.38 -8.34 1.48
CA GLY A 18 5.56 -7.70 2.50
C GLY A 18 6.03 -6.33 2.93
N PRO A 19 7.30 -6.17 3.33
CA PRO A 19 7.79 -4.86 3.75
C PRO A 19 7.63 -3.78 2.68
N THR A 20 7.87 -4.11 1.41
CA THR A 20 7.69 -3.17 0.31
C THR A 20 6.23 -2.80 0.14
N ARG A 21 5.32 -3.78 0.22
CA ARG A 21 3.88 -3.51 0.13
C ARG A 21 3.41 -2.60 1.26
N LEU A 22 3.93 -2.82 2.47
CA LEU A 22 3.60 -1.96 3.60
C LEU A 22 4.09 -0.54 3.36
N GLN A 23 5.31 -0.37 2.83
CA GLN A 23 5.84 0.96 2.50
C GLN A 23 4.96 1.68 1.48
N ILE A 24 4.49 0.96 0.45
CA ILE A 24 3.59 1.53 -0.55
C ILE A 24 2.30 1.99 0.13
N MET A 25 1.72 1.14 0.98
CA MET A 25 0.48 1.50 1.67
C MET A 25 0.65 2.68 2.61
N LEU A 26 1.79 2.78 3.30
CA LEU A 26 2.07 3.93 4.16
C LEU A 26 2.15 5.23 3.37
N GLU A 27 2.76 5.19 2.17
CA GLU A 27 2.76 6.37 1.30
C GLU A 27 1.33 6.74 0.87
N LEU A 28 0.53 5.75 0.50
CA LEU A 28 -0.85 5.99 0.08
C LEU A 28 -1.76 6.41 1.23
N LEU A 29 -1.35 6.19 2.47
CA LEU A 29 -2.07 6.71 3.63
C LEU A 29 -2.04 8.23 3.66
N GLU A 30 -0.93 8.82 3.21
CA GLU A 30 -0.76 10.28 3.15
C GLU A 30 -1.63 10.90 2.07
N ARG A 31 -1.56 10.35 0.85
CA ARG A 31 -2.33 10.84 -0.29
C ARG A 31 -2.26 9.82 -1.44
N PRO A 32 -3.16 9.94 -2.46
CA PRO A 32 -3.05 9.10 -3.65
C PRO A 32 -1.80 9.46 -4.46
N TYR A 33 -1.21 8.46 -5.09
CA TYR A 33 -0.07 8.63 -6.00
C TYR A 33 -0.25 7.75 -7.22
N ASN A 34 0.38 8.13 -8.34
CA ASN A 34 0.51 7.24 -9.48
C ASN A 34 1.76 6.35 -9.30
N ALA A 35 1.91 5.35 -10.16
CA ALA A 35 3.01 4.40 -10.03
C ALA A 35 4.38 5.06 -10.19
N ASN A 36 4.52 6.05 -11.08
CA ASN A 36 5.77 6.77 -11.26
C ASN A 36 6.17 7.52 -9.99
N GLN A 37 5.19 8.18 -9.36
CA GLN A 37 5.44 8.93 -8.13
C GLN A 37 5.89 7.99 -7.01
N LEU A 38 5.25 6.84 -6.87
CA LEU A 38 5.63 5.85 -5.87
C LEU A 38 7.04 5.31 -6.12
N THR A 39 7.37 5.07 -7.39
CA THR A 39 8.69 4.61 -7.79
C THR A 39 9.76 5.61 -7.34
N GLU A 40 9.56 6.89 -7.60
CA GLU A 40 10.49 7.93 -7.21
C GLU A 40 10.59 8.08 -5.70
N ARG A 41 9.45 8.12 -5.02
CA ARG A 41 9.42 8.32 -3.57
C ARG A 41 10.08 7.20 -2.80
N LEU A 42 9.94 5.97 -3.28
CA LEU A 42 10.47 4.80 -2.59
C LEU A 42 11.84 4.36 -3.10
N GLY A 43 12.29 4.93 -4.22
CA GLY A 43 13.58 4.55 -4.81
C GLY A 43 13.58 3.13 -5.32
N LEU A 44 12.46 2.66 -5.84
CA LEU A 44 12.29 1.30 -6.31
C LEU A 44 12.19 1.27 -7.84
N ASP A 45 12.26 0.04 -8.38
CA ASP A 45 12.05 -0.21 -9.80
C ASP A 45 10.55 -0.09 -10.15
N TYR A 46 10.23 0.53 -11.29
CA TYR A 46 8.86 0.72 -11.73
C TYR A 46 8.09 -0.62 -11.86
N LYS A 47 8.72 -1.63 -12.45
CA LYS A 47 8.07 -2.94 -12.61
C LYS A 47 7.76 -3.58 -11.27
N THR A 48 8.65 -3.41 -10.30
CA THR A 48 8.45 -3.92 -8.94
C THR A 48 7.26 -3.23 -8.28
N VAL A 49 7.19 -1.90 -8.38
CA VAL A 49 6.06 -1.13 -7.83
C VAL A 49 4.75 -1.56 -8.49
N ARG A 50 4.74 -1.67 -9.84
CA ARG A 50 3.54 -2.09 -10.56
C ARG A 50 3.06 -3.47 -10.12
N ARG A 51 3.97 -4.41 -9.93
CA ARG A 51 3.61 -5.77 -9.49
C ARG A 51 2.96 -5.75 -8.12
N HIS A 52 3.54 -5.00 -7.19
CA HIS A 52 2.97 -4.89 -5.85
C HIS A 52 1.60 -4.21 -5.86
N LEU A 53 1.45 -3.16 -6.68
CA LEU A 53 0.16 -2.49 -6.80
C LEU A 53 -0.92 -3.42 -7.36
N GLU A 54 -0.57 -4.28 -8.31
CA GLU A 54 -1.50 -5.27 -8.84
C GLU A 54 -1.95 -6.26 -7.76
N VAL A 55 -1.01 -6.75 -6.95
CA VAL A 55 -1.33 -7.65 -5.84
C VAL A 55 -2.25 -6.95 -4.83
N LEU A 56 -1.95 -5.70 -4.50
CA LEU A 56 -2.76 -4.94 -3.55
C LEU A 56 -4.18 -4.71 -4.10
N GLU A 57 -4.29 -4.40 -5.39
CA GLU A 57 -5.60 -4.20 -6.02
C GLU A 57 -6.42 -5.49 -6.04
N GLU A 58 -5.80 -6.60 -6.41
CA GLU A 58 -6.45 -7.90 -6.45
C GLU A 58 -7.01 -8.32 -5.09
N ASN A 59 -6.39 -7.84 -4.02
CA ASN A 59 -6.80 -8.17 -2.66
C ASN A 59 -7.65 -7.08 -2.01
N GLY A 60 -8.12 -6.11 -2.79
CA GLY A 60 -9.03 -5.08 -2.29
C GLY A 60 -8.38 -4.07 -1.35
N LEU A 61 -7.06 -3.94 -1.40
CA LEU A 61 -6.33 -3.03 -0.51
C LEU A 61 -6.09 -1.67 -1.15
N VAL A 62 -6.07 -1.60 -2.48
CA VAL A 62 -6.02 -0.34 -3.20
C VAL A 62 -7.09 -0.33 -4.29
N ARG A 63 -7.52 0.85 -4.67
CA ARG A 63 -8.40 1.09 -5.81
C ARG A 63 -7.77 2.11 -6.73
N ILE A 64 -8.18 2.14 -7.99
CA ILE A 64 -7.60 3.00 -9.01
C ILE A 64 -8.64 4.02 -9.46
N SER A 65 -8.23 5.28 -9.58
CA SER A 65 -9.01 6.29 -10.28
C SER A 65 -8.20 6.78 -11.47
N LYS A 66 -8.87 7.16 -12.56
CA LYS A 66 -8.21 7.69 -13.74
C LYS A 66 -8.35 9.21 -13.74
N GLU A 67 -7.21 9.88 -13.79
CA GLU A 67 -7.16 11.34 -13.80
C GLU A 67 -6.52 11.81 -15.11
N LYS A 68 -7.05 12.89 -15.68
CA LYS A 68 -6.53 13.42 -16.95
C LYS A 68 -5.04 13.76 -16.86
N ARG A 69 -4.64 14.36 -15.75
CA ARG A 69 -3.27 14.88 -15.59
C ARG A 69 -2.27 13.84 -15.14
N TYR A 70 -2.70 12.95 -14.21
CA TYR A 70 -1.77 12.06 -13.53
C TYR A 70 -1.92 10.60 -13.95
N GLY A 71 -2.85 10.31 -14.86
CA GLY A 71 -3.12 8.95 -15.28
C GLY A 71 -3.85 8.17 -14.19
N GLU A 72 -3.38 6.96 -13.92
CA GLU A 72 -3.98 6.12 -12.89
C GLU A 72 -3.43 6.47 -11.52
N LEU A 73 -4.30 6.95 -10.63
CA LEU A 73 -3.95 7.20 -9.24
C LEU A 73 -4.39 6.01 -8.39
N TYR A 74 -3.54 5.61 -7.47
CA TYR A 74 -3.82 4.53 -6.54
C TYR A 74 -4.21 5.13 -5.19
N HIS A 75 -5.28 4.57 -4.61
CA HIS A 75 -5.84 4.99 -3.33
C HIS A 75 -5.95 3.79 -2.42
N LEU A 76 -5.69 3.95 -1.14
CA LEU A 76 -6.02 2.90 -0.20
C LEU A 76 -7.55 2.72 -0.17
N SER A 77 -8.00 1.46 -0.10
CA SER A 77 -9.40 1.21 0.21
C SER A 77 -9.66 1.64 1.65
N ASP A 78 -10.94 1.86 2.01
CA ASP A 78 -11.29 2.24 3.37
C ASP A 78 -10.83 1.19 4.39
N TYR A 79 -11.00 -0.08 4.05
CA TYR A 79 -10.53 -1.18 4.88
C TYR A 79 -9.01 -1.10 5.11
N ALA A 80 -8.23 -0.95 4.03
CA ALA A 80 -6.78 -0.89 4.14
C ALA A 80 -6.33 0.34 4.92
N ARG A 81 -6.99 1.47 4.75
CA ARG A 81 -6.65 2.70 5.45
C ARG A 81 -6.72 2.52 6.96
N GLU A 82 -7.77 1.89 7.45
CA GLU A 82 -7.90 1.64 8.89
C GLU A 82 -6.81 0.71 9.41
N LYS A 83 -6.50 -0.35 8.66
CA LYS A 83 -5.49 -1.32 9.07
C LYS A 83 -4.09 -0.73 9.04
N VAL A 84 -3.77 0.07 8.04
CA VAL A 84 -2.46 0.72 7.93
C VAL A 84 -2.24 1.70 9.09
N LYS A 85 -3.28 2.40 9.52
CA LYS A 85 -3.19 3.29 10.69
C LYS A 85 -2.78 2.53 11.96
N VAL A 86 -3.28 1.31 12.12
CA VAL A 86 -2.89 0.48 13.26
C VAL A 86 -1.42 0.10 13.16
N PHE A 87 -0.94 -0.30 11.99
CA PHE A 87 0.48 -0.60 11.78
C PHE A 87 1.35 0.61 12.09
N GLU A 88 0.95 1.78 11.63
CA GLU A 88 1.70 3.01 11.88
C GLU A 88 1.86 3.30 13.36
N LYS A 89 0.78 3.13 14.13
CA LYS A 89 0.80 3.31 15.58
C LYS A 89 1.74 2.33 16.27
N ILE A 90 1.72 1.07 15.82
CA ILE A 90 2.59 0.04 16.38
C ILE A 90 4.05 0.39 16.12
N LEU A 91 4.38 0.80 14.90
CA LEU A 91 5.73 1.19 14.53
C LEU A 91 6.23 2.37 15.35
N GLU A 92 5.37 3.36 15.60
CA GLU A 92 5.71 4.51 16.44
C GLU A 92 6.06 4.08 17.87
N LYS A 93 5.28 3.17 18.45
CA LYS A 93 5.55 2.68 19.79
C LYS A 93 6.89 1.96 19.89
N VAL A 94 7.18 1.11 18.90
CA VAL A 94 8.43 0.37 18.88
C VAL A 94 9.63 1.31 18.77
N ARG A 95 9.51 2.37 17.98
CA ARG A 95 10.60 3.35 17.80
C ARG A 95 10.89 4.17 19.07
N LYS A 96 9.88 4.36 19.91
CA LYS A 96 10.02 5.15 21.14
C LYS A 96 10.61 4.34 22.30
N GLU A 97 10.57 3.03 22.19
CA GLU A 97 11.18 2.15 23.18
C GLU A 97 12.66 1.89 22.82
#